data_394dc05ebd4cf66b60024aa9adc75e22
#
_entry.id   394dc05ebd4cf66b60024aa9adc75e22
#
_cell.length_a   1.000
_cell.length_b   1.000
_cell.length_c   1.000
_cell.angle_alpha   90.00
_cell.angle_beta   90.00
_cell.angle_gamma   90.00
#
_symmetry.space_group_name_H-M   'P 1'
#
loop_
_entity.id
_entity.type
_entity.pdbx_description
1 polymer ?
#
loop_
_entity_poly.entity_id
_entity_poly.type
_entity_poly.pdbx_seq_one_letter_code
_entity_poly.pdbx_strand_id
1 'polypeptide(L)'
;VKTIVVKVGSSTVADDHLHLRRRLLAGLVADIAGLVHGGRRVVLVSSGAIACGQHVLGVTERPRQVPALQAASAVGQGRLFAHYERLFGDHELTAAQVLLTSEDFNRRDSYVNARNTLRRLLTWDVVPVVNENDTTATDEIRFGDNDVLAAQVAIMLRADLLVLLTDQDGLYTSDPRTDGAAELVRKVTDPEQLAALEVGEASRRGAGGMRGKTAAAVMAAAADVRTVIANGSRPGVLSAIVTGEDVGTHILARATSASAFKLWLRYAKPVRGTLEVDAGAARALAQGGSSLLPVGVTAVHGTFAAGDAVAVVAPGGEEIARGLTTMSARDLRRVRGLHSEELRALSPHLDDEVVHRDRLVLVGEEAG
;
A
#
# COMPACT_ATOMS: atom_id res chain seq x y z
N VAL A 1 6.92 -6.93 21.33
CA VAL A 1 5.98 -6.40 20.35
C VAL A 1 4.80 -5.78 21.07
N LYS A 2 4.61 -4.45 20.95
CA LYS A 2 3.53 -3.72 21.64
C LYS A 2 2.40 -3.35 20.70
N THR A 3 2.74 -2.86 19.49
CA THR A 3 1.76 -2.42 18.48
C THR A 3 1.88 -3.29 17.24
N ILE A 4 0.76 -3.85 16.81
CA ILE A 4 0.68 -4.79 15.68
C ILE A 4 -0.36 -4.26 14.69
N VAL A 5 -0.01 -4.24 13.41
CA VAL A 5 -0.98 -4.02 12.33
C VAL A 5 -1.19 -5.35 11.61
N VAL A 6 -2.43 -5.80 11.53
CA VAL A 6 -2.82 -7.05 10.87
C VAL A 6 -3.63 -6.70 9.62
N LYS A 7 -3.20 -7.17 8.47
CA LYS A 7 -3.97 -7.02 7.23
C LYS A 7 -4.59 -8.33 6.80
N VAL A 8 -5.85 -8.29 6.48
CA VAL A 8 -6.60 -9.42 5.91
C VAL A 8 -7.10 -9.10 4.50
N GLY A 9 -6.79 -9.99 3.55
CA GLY A 9 -7.13 -9.82 2.14
C GLY A 9 -8.57 -10.25 1.80
N SER A 10 -9.06 -9.82 0.63
CA SER A 10 -10.44 -10.12 0.17
C SER A 10 -10.72 -11.62 0.08
N SER A 11 -9.77 -12.43 -0.39
CA SER A 11 -9.89 -13.90 -0.49
C SER A 11 -10.00 -14.60 0.87
N THR A 12 -9.45 -13.98 1.92
CA THR A 12 -9.60 -14.45 3.29
C THR A 12 -10.93 -14.01 3.90
N VAL A 13 -11.45 -12.83 3.51
CA VAL A 13 -12.70 -12.25 4.03
C VAL A 13 -13.92 -12.86 3.37
N ALA A 14 -13.89 -13.08 2.06
CA ALA A 14 -15.01 -13.62 1.29
C ALA A 14 -14.57 -14.80 0.43
N ASP A 15 -15.50 -15.72 0.17
CA ASP A 15 -15.29 -16.85 -0.75
C ASP A 15 -15.55 -16.44 -2.22
N ASP A 16 -15.40 -17.40 -3.15
CA ASP A 16 -15.61 -17.19 -4.58
C ASP A 16 -17.08 -16.86 -4.94
N HIS A 17 -18.00 -17.14 -4.03
CA HIS A 17 -19.43 -16.81 -4.12
C HIS A 17 -19.77 -15.48 -3.40
N LEU A 18 -18.78 -14.71 -3.01
CA LEU A 18 -18.90 -13.42 -2.32
C LEU A 18 -19.53 -13.51 -0.92
N HIS A 19 -19.63 -14.71 -0.33
CA HIS A 19 -20.08 -14.86 1.06
C HIS A 19 -18.92 -14.62 2.03
N LEU A 20 -19.22 -13.94 3.14
CA LEU A 20 -18.24 -13.77 4.21
C LEU A 20 -17.84 -15.13 4.81
N ARG A 21 -16.54 -15.37 4.91
CA ARG A 21 -15.95 -16.56 5.54
C ARG A 21 -16.05 -16.46 7.07
N ARG A 22 -17.28 -16.51 7.59
CA ARG A 22 -17.61 -16.19 8.99
C ARG A 22 -16.76 -16.94 10.01
N ARG A 23 -16.50 -18.24 9.81
CA ARG A 23 -15.67 -19.06 10.73
C ARG A 23 -14.23 -18.57 10.76
N LEU A 24 -13.67 -18.24 9.61
CA LEU A 24 -12.31 -17.76 9.50
C LEU A 24 -12.16 -16.37 10.15
N LEU A 25 -13.12 -15.48 9.89
CA LEU A 25 -13.15 -14.16 10.51
C LEU A 25 -13.32 -14.24 12.04
N ALA A 26 -14.14 -15.15 12.53
CA ALA A 26 -14.30 -15.39 13.98
C ALA A 26 -12.98 -15.89 14.60
N GLY A 27 -12.27 -16.82 13.95
CA GLY A 27 -10.97 -17.28 14.40
C GLY A 27 -9.91 -16.18 14.42
N LEU A 28 -9.86 -15.34 13.38
CA LEU A 28 -8.97 -14.19 13.30
C LEU A 28 -9.26 -13.17 14.42
N VAL A 29 -10.53 -12.86 14.66
CA VAL A 29 -10.94 -11.94 15.73
C VAL A 29 -10.61 -12.51 17.09
N ALA A 30 -10.81 -13.81 17.33
CA ALA A 30 -10.41 -14.47 18.56
C ALA A 30 -8.88 -14.38 18.81
N ASP A 31 -8.06 -14.58 17.76
CA ASP A 31 -6.60 -14.39 17.85
C ASP A 31 -6.25 -12.93 18.22
N ILE A 32 -6.88 -11.96 17.54
CA ILE A 32 -6.66 -10.53 17.85
C ILE A 32 -7.10 -10.22 19.28
N ALA A 33 -8.26 -10.71 19.72
CA ALA A 33 -8.75 -10.52 21.09
C ALA A 33 -7.78 -11.07 22.13
N GLY A 34 -7.22 -12.27 21.89
CA GLY A 34 -6.19 -12.85 22.76
C GLY A 34 -4.94 -11.96 22.86
N LEU A 35 -4.52 -11.32 21.76
CA LEU A 35 -3.40 -10.38 21.76
C LEU A 35 -3.73 -9.09 22.53
N VAL A 36 -4.93 -8.56 22.37
CA VAL A 36 -5.38 -7.32 23.05
C VAL A 36 -5.50 -7.57 24.56
N HIS A 37 -6.13 -8.66 24.98
CA HIS A 37 -6.21 -9.06 26.39
C HIS A 37 -4.83 -9.35 27.00
N GLY A 38 -3.87 -9.79 26.16
CA GLY A 38 -2.46 -9.91 26.54
C GLY A 38 -1.69 -8.58 26.57
N GLY A 39 -2.37 -7.42 26.52
CA GLY A 39 -1.80 -6.08 26.66
C GLY A 39 -1.14 -5.55 25.38
N ARG A 40 -1.44 -6.11 24.21
CA ARG A 40 -0.95 -5.62 22.93
C ARG A 40 -1.98 -4.71 22.26
N ARG A 41 -1.51 -3.75 21.49
CA ARG A 41 -2.33 -2.85 20.68
C ARG A 41 -2.42 -3.39 19.26
N VAL A 42 -3.62 -3.66 18.78
CA VAL A 42 -3.82 -4.25 17.44
C VAL A 42 -4.69 -3.33 16.59
N VAL A 43 -4.27 -3.10 15.36
CA VAL A 43 -5.06 -2.47 14.29
C VAL A 43 -5.34 -3.53 13.24
N LEU A 44 -6.59 -3.71 12.87
CA LEU A 44 -7.01 -4.59 11.78
C LEU A 44 -7.21 -3.76 10.51
N VAL A 45 -6.51 -4.08 9.43
CA VAL A 45 -6.76 -3.51 8.09
C VAL A 45 -7.46 -4.57 7.26
N SER A 46 -8.71 -4.31 6.89
CA SER A 46 -9.57 -5.29 6.21
C SER A 46 -9.87 -4.88 4.78
N SER A 47 -9.87 -5.86 3.89
CA SER A 47 -10.49 -5.79 2.57
C SER A 47 -11.88 -6.43 2.60
N GLY A 48 -12.55 -6.49 1.43
CA GLY A 48 -13.78 -7.27 1.24
C GLY A 48 -15.06 -6.45 1.23
N ALA A 49 -15.03 -5.13 1.38
CA ALA A 49 -16.22 -4.29 1.31
C ALA A 49 -16.93 -4.41 -0.05
N ILE A 50 -16.20 -4.34 -1.16
CA ILE A 50 -16.76 -4.50 -2.52
C ILE A 50 -17.43 -5.88 -2.66
N ALA A 51 -16.77 -6.97 -2.26
CA ALA A 51 -17.33 -8.32 -2.34
C ALA A 51 -18.62 -8.47 -1.49
N CYS A 52 -18.60 -7.91 -0.28
CA CYS A 52 -19.78 -7.87 0.60
C CYS A 52 -20.94 -7.08 -0.03
N GLY A 53 -20.64 -5.94 -0.67
CA GLY A 53 -21.66 -5.13 -1.35
C GLY A 53 -22.21 -5.82 -2.60
N GLN A 54 -21.35 -6.44 -3.41
CA GLN A 54 -21.78 -7.23 -4.58
C GLN A 54 -22.77 -8.34 -4.17
N HIS A 55 -22.43 -9.08 -3.11
CA HIS A 55 -23.32 -10.12 -2.58
C HIS A 55 -24.70 -9.55 -2.22
N VAL A 56 -24.75 -8.42 -1.52
CA VAL A 56 -26.00 -7.77 -1.10
C VAL A 56 -26.81 -7.27 -2.30
N LEU A 57 -26.13 -6.76 -3.33
CA LEU A 57 -26.75 -6.24 -4.54
C LEU A 57 -27.12 -7.33 -5.56
N GLY A 58 -26.77 -8.60 -5.30
CA GLY A 58 -26.96 -9.70 -6.25
C GLY A 58 -26.09 -9.60 -7.51
N VAL A 59 -24.97 -8.83 -7.44
CA VAL A 59 -24.05 -8.64 -8.57
C VAL A 59 -22.98 -9.72 -8.52
N THR A 60 -23.08 -10.72 -9.40
CA THR A 60 -22.19 -11.89 -9.41
C THR A 60 -20.84 -11.61 -10.06
N GLU A 61 -20.79 -10.75 -11.08
CA GLU A 61 -19.55 -10.35 -11.73
C GLU A 61 -18.97 -9.07 -11.11
N ARG A 62 -17.66 -9.03 -10.93
CA ARG A 62 -17.00 -7.83 -10.41
C ARG A 62 -17.17 -6.67 -11.39
N PRO A 63 -17.77 -5.53 -10.98
CA PRO A 63 -17.92 -4.37 -11.83
C PRO A 63 -16.56 -3.88 -12.35
N ARG A 64 -16.55 -3.38 -13.59
CA ARG A 64 -15.33 -2.82 -14.21
C ARG A 64 -15.28 -1.30 -14.11
N GLN A 65 -16.42 -0.67 -13.91
CA GLN A 65 -16.54 0.79 -13.84
C GLN A 65 -16.31 1.27 -12.40
N VAL A 66 -15.50 2.30 -12.20
CA VAL A 66 -15.16 2.87 -10.90
C VAL A 66 -16.41 3.24 -10.09
N PRO A 67 -17.43 3.97 -10.62
CA PRO A 67 -18.62 4.30 -9.86
C PRO A 67 -19.40 3.07 -9.34
N ALA A 68 -19.40 1.98 -10.11
CA ALA A 68 -20.09 0.74 -9.69
C ALA A 68 -19.31 0.00 -8.58
N LEU A 69 -17.97 0.04 -8.60
CA LEU A 69 -17.13 -0.47 -7.52
C LEU A 69 -17.30 0.35 -6.25
N GLN A 70 -17.33 1.69 -6.38
CA GLN A 70 -17.57 2.62 -5.27
C GLN A 70 -18.95 2.39 -4.63
N ALA A 71 -19.99 2.25 -5.45
CA ALA A 71 -21.34 1.96 -4.96
C ALA A 71 -21.41 0.61 -4.25
N ALA A 72 -20.78 -0.44 -4.80
CA ALA A 72 -20.72 -1.75 -4.15
C ALA A 72 -19.96 -1.65 -2.82
N SER A 73 -18.83 -0.95 -2.75
CA SER A 73 -18.12 -0.74 -1.50
C SER A 73 -18.96 0.01 -0.47
N ALA A 74 -19.65 1.08 -0.87
CA ALA A 74 -20.52 1.86 0.02
C ALA A 74 -21.61 0.98 0.67
N VAL A 75 -22.23 0.06 -0.09
CA VAL A 75 -23.21 -0.90 0.43
C VAL A 75 -22.58 -1.93 1.36
N GLY A 76 -21.38 -2.43 1.00
CA GLY A 76 -20.74 -3.51 1.72
C GLY A 76 -19.97 -3.09 2.96
N GLN A 77 -19.42 -1.87 2.99
CA GLN A 77 -18.55 -1.39 4.05
C GLN A 77 -19.23 -1.41 5.42
N GLY A 78 -20.44 -0.86 5.53
CA GLY A 78 -21.17 -0.85 6.80
C GLY A 78 -21.52 -2.27 7.29
N ARG A 79 -21.85 -3.19 6.38
CA ARG A 79 -22.17 -4.58 6.72
C ARG A 79 -20.94 -5.38 7.15
N LEU A 80 -19.83 -5.17 6.49
CA LEU A 80 -18.55 -5.77 6.86
C LEU A 80 -18.11 -5.29 8.24
N PHE A 81 -18.22 -3.98 8.50
CA PHE A 81 -17.87 -3.42 9.80
C PHE A 81 -18.79 -3.95 10.91
N ALA A 82 -20.11 -3.97 10.70
CA ALA A 82 -21.07 -4.52 11.67
C ALA A 82 -20.77 -6.00 12.00
N HIS A 83 -20.24 -6.76 11.03
CA HIS A 83 -19.81 -8.13 11.29
C HIS A 83 -18.59 -8.18 12.23
N TYR A 84 -17.57 -7.35 11.99
CA TYR A 84 -16.41 -7.22 12.89
C TYR A 84 -16.81 -6.69 14.27
N GLU A 85 -17.65 -5.65 14.34
CA GLU A 85 -18.14 -5.08 15.58
C GLU A 85 -18.80 -6.14 16.47
N ARG A 86 -19.68 -6.97 15.88
CA ARG A 86 -20.30 -8.08 16.60
C ARG A 86 -19.27 -9.10 17.08
N LEU A 87 -18.32 -9.51 16.21
CA LEU A 87 -17.30 -10.49 16.57
C LEU A 87 -16.38 -9.99 17.69
N PHE A 88 -15.95 -8.72 17.65
CA PHE A 88 -15.18 -8.13 18.75
C PHE A 88 -16.02 -7.99 20.02
N GLY A 89 -17.31 -7.65 19.89
CA GLY A 89 -18.22 -7.61 21.02
C GLY A 89 -18.39 -8.95 21.72
N ASP A 90 -18.38 -10.07 20.98
CA ASP A 90 -18.39 -11.43 21.54
C ASP A 90 -17.16 -11.71 22.44
N HIS A 91 -16.09 -10.90 22.32
CA HIS A 91 -14.86 -10.93 23.15
C HIS A 91 -14.73 -9.72 24.08
N GLU A 92 -15.82 -9.00 24.37
CA GLU A 92 -15.84 -7.81 25.24
C GLU A 92 -14.91 -6.67 24.76
N LEU A 93 -14.61 -6.61 23.47
CA LEU A 93 -13.82 -5.57 22.84
C LEU A 93 -14.67 -4.65 21.99
N THR A 94 -14.36 -3.36 22.04
CA THR A 94 -14.96 -2.36 21.14
C THR A 94 -14.15 -2.25 19.87
N ALA A 95 -14.81 -2.30 18.71
CA ALA A 95 -14.21 -1.98 17.42
C ALA A 95 -14.59 -0.57 16.98
N ALA A 96 -13.71 0.10 16.23
CA ALA A 96 -13.99 1.40 15.63
C ALA A 96 -13.66 1.38 14.13
N GLN A 97 -14.62 1.83 13.30
CA GLN A 97 -14.38 1.98 11.86
C GLN A 97 -13.51 3.20 11.58
N VAL A 98 -12.46 3.03 10.78
CA VAL A 98 -11.61 4.10 10.28
C VAL A 98 -11.44 3.93 8.77
N LEU A 99 -11.85 4.94 7.99
CA LEU A 99 -11.72 4.92 6.55
C LEU A 99 -10.66 5.93 6.13
N LEU A 100 -9.68 5.49 5.37
CA LEU A 100 -8.55 6.29 4.90
C LEU A 100 -8.41 6.14 3.39
N THR A 101 -7.83 7.16 2.76
CA THR A 101 -7.38 7.12 1.37
C THR A 101 -5.87 7.31 1.32
N SER A 102 -5.24 7.00 0.20
CA SER A 102 -3.81 7.29 -0.01
C SER A 102 -3.51 8.78 0.13
N GLU A 103 -4.47 9.65 -0.18
CA GLU A 103 -4.31 11.10 -0.05
C GLU A 103 -4.19 11.56 1.41
N ASP A 104 -4.81 10.84 2.35
CA ASP A 104 -4.69 11.14 3.79
C ASP A 104 -3.26 10.95 4.31
N PHE A 105 -2.45 10.14 3.64
CA PHE A 105 -1.03 9.98 3.96
C PHE A 105 -0.14 11.05 3.31
N ASN A 106 -0.61 11.74 2.27
CA ASN A 106 0.12 12.75 1.53
C ASN A 106 -0.08 14.15 2.10
N ARG A 107 -1.22 14.39 2.75
CA ARG A 107 -1.54 15.69 3.36
C ARG A 107 -1.18 15.67 4.83
N ARG A 108 -0.29 16.59 5.23
CA ARG A 108 0.23 16.67 6.61
C ARG A 108 -0.87 16.70 7.67
N ASP A 109 -1.91 17.52 7.45
CA ASP A 109 -2.98 17.69 8.43
C ASP A 109 -3.81 16.43 8.58
N SER A 110 -4.22 15.81 7.44
CA SER A 110 -4.94 14.53 7.43
C SER A 110 -4.11 13.44 8.09
N TYR A 111 -2.81 13.34 7.75
CA TYR A 111 -1.87 12.39 8.35
C TYR A 111 -1.79 12.51 9.88
N VAL A 112 -1.62 13.74 10.38
CA VAL A 112 -1.52 14.00 11.83
C VAL A 112 -2.84 13.67 12.53
N ASN A 113 -3.98 14.04 11.94
CA ASN A 113 -5.30 13.76 12.49
C ASN A 113 -5.58 12.25 12.53
N ALA A 114 -5.36 11.53 11.44
CA ALA A 114 -5.53 10.07 11.37
C ALA A 114 -4.65 9.37 12.41
N ARG A 115 -3.36 9.75 12.49
CA ARG A 115 -2.42 9.21 13.48
C ARG A 115 -2.90 9.44 14.91
N ASN A 116 -3.33 10.66 15.23
CA ASN A 116 -3.78 10.99 16.58
C ASN A 116 -5.07 10.24 16.95
N THR A 117 -6.00 10.10 16.01
CA THR A 117 -7.22 9.32 16.18
C THR A 117 -6.91 7.85 16.44
N LEU A 118 -6.11 7.21 15.59
CA LEU A 118 -5.72 5.81 15.77
C LEU A 118 -5.01 5.59 17.12
N ARG A 119 -4.08 6.48 17.48
CA ARG A 119 -3.39 6.40 18.79
C ARG A 119 -4.37 6.56 19.96
N ARG A 120 -5.34 7.44 19.84
CA ARG A 120 -6.35 7.64 20.89
C ARG A 120 -7.23 6.40 21.04
N LEU A 121 -7.71 5.80 19.94
CA LEU A 121 -8.46 4.56 19.98
C LEU A 121 -7.66 3.45 20.69
N LEU A 122 -6.40 3.28 20.32
CA LEU A 122 -5.52 2.29 20.94
C LEU A 122 -5.23 2.55 22.44
N THR A 123 -5.33 3.79 22.92
CA THR A 123 -5.23 4.11 24.36
C THR A 123 -6.52 3.87 25.11
N TRP A 124 -7.62 3.70 24.43
CA TRP A 124 -8.91 3.34 24.99
C TRP A 124 -9.20 1.83 24.88
N ASP A 125 -8.20 1.04 24.49
CA ASP A 125 -8.29 -0.40 24.23
C ASP A 125 -9.36 -0.76 23.17
N VAL A 126 -9.64 0.21 22.27
CA VAL A 126 -10.52 0.01 21.11
C VAL A 126 -9.68 -0.53 19.95
N VAL A 127 -10.20 -1.52 19.23
CA VAL A 127 -9.58 -2.11 18.04
C VAL A 127 -10.00 -1.30 16.80
N PRO A 128 -9.10 -0.51 16.18
CA PRO A 128 -9.41 0.14 14.92
C PRO A 128 -9.52 -0.89 13.80
N VAL A 129 -10.63 -0.90 13.08
CA VAL A 129 -10.84 -1.63 11.83
C VAL A 129 -10.73 -0.63 10.69
N VAL A 130 -9.58 -0.64 10.04
CA VAL A 130 -9.23 0.29 8.97
C VAL A 130 -9.57 -0.34 7.62
N ASN A 131 -10.14 0.45 6.72
CA ASN A 131 -10.30 0.09 5.32
C ASN A 131 -10.07 1.32 4.44
N GLU A 132 -9.90 1.10 3.13
CA GLU A 132 -9.91 2.19 2.18
C GLU A 132 -11.28 2.86 2.11
N ASN A 133 -11.29 4.19 1.98
CA ASN A 133 -12.50 4.95 1.65
C ASN A 133 -12.73 4.89 0.13
N ASP A 134 -13.16 3.73 -0.33
CA ASP A 134 -13.42 3.47 -1.75
C ASP A 134 -14.37 4.50 -2.39
N THR A 135 -15.26 5.12 -1.61
CA THR A 135 -16.25 6.09 -2.11
C THR A 135 -15.60 7.35 -2.67
N THR A 136 -14.46 7.74 -2.13
CA THR A 136 -13.73 8.95 -2.52
C THR A 136 -12.38 8.66 -3.19
N ALA A 137 -11.90 7.42 -3.13
CA ALA A 137 -10.70 6.99 -3.82
C ALA A 137 -10.92 7.00 -5.35
N THR A 138 -9.95 7.55 -6.09
CA THR A 138 -10.11 7.76 -7.54
C THR A 138 -9.51 6.62 -8.37
N ASP A 139 -8.19 6.58 -8.53
CA ASP A 139 -7.54 5.65 -9.48
C ASP A 139 -7.13 4.31 -8.85
N GLU A 140 -7.06 4.25 -7.54
CA GLU A 140 -6.49 3.16 -6.77
C GLU A 140 -7.46 2.00 -6.53
N ILE A 141 -8.77 2.23 -6.69
CA ILE A 141 -9.78 1.16 -6.66
C ILE A 141 -9.49 0.05 -7.69
N ARG A 142 -8.77 0.37 -8.76
CA ARG A 142 -8.33 -0.63 -9.75
C ARG A 142 -7.21 -1.52 -9.22
N PHE A 143 -6.49 -1.06 -8.23
CA PHE A 143 -5.33 -1.74 -7.63
C PHE A 143 -5.53 -2.07 -6.15
N GLY A 144 -6.73 -1.74 -5.58
CA GLY A 144 -7.21 -1.86 -4.21
C GLY A 144 -6.46 -2.85 -3.33
N ASP A 145 -5.21 -2.52 -3.01
CA ASP A 145 -4.38 -3.38 -2.21
C ASP A 145 -4.19 -2.75 -0.84
N ASN A 146 -5.09 -3.15 0.05
CA ASN A 146 -4.95 -2.76 1.46
C ASN A 146 -3.64 -3.23 2.10
N ASP A 147 -2.77 -3.95 1.37
CA ASP A 147 -1.42 -4.27 1.85
C ASP A 147 -0.58 -3.00 1.99
N VAL A 148 -0.65 -2.10 0.98
CA VAL A 148 0.01 -0.79 1.03
C VAL A 148 -0.61 0.10 2.11
N LEU A 149 -1.94 0.14 2.21
CA LEU A 149 -2.63 0.87 3.27
C LEU A 149 -2.18 0.38 4.66
N ALA A 150 -2.07 -0.94 4.85
CA ALA A 150 -1.60 -1.53 6.10
C ALA A 150 -0.15 -1.14 6.43
N ALA A 151 0.73 -1.14 5.42
CA ALA A 151 2.10 -0.68 5.60
C ALA A 151 2.15 0.82 5.96
N GLN A 152 1.36 1.67 5.30
CA GLN A 152 1.26 3.09 5.63
C GLN A 152 0.75 3.31 7.06
N VAL A 153 -0.27 2.56 7.49
CA VAL A 153 -0.78 2.60 8.88
C VAL A 153 0.29 2.14 9.87
N ALA A 154 1.01 1.06 9.56
CA ALA A 154 2.08 0.54 10.41
C ALA A 154 3.21 1.58 10.58
N ILE A 155 3.63 2.23 9.51
CA ILE A 155 4.63 3.30 9.51
C ILE A 155 4.12 4.51 10.31
N MET A 156 2.87 4.95 10.06
CA MET A 156 2.25 6.08 10.75
C MET A 156 2.22 5.88 12.27
N LEU A 157 1.95 4.67 12.72
CA LEU A 157 1.88 4.32 14.14
C LEU A 157 3.25 3.94 14.74
N ARG A 158 4.28 3.76 13.90
CA ARG A 158 5.55 3.13 14.27
C ARG A 158 5.30 1.77 14.93
N ALA A 159 4.55 0.93 14.23
CA ALA A 159 4.22 -0.40 14.73
C ALA A 159 5.48 -1.27 14.83
N ASP A 160 5.52 -2.17 15.81
CA ASP A 160 6.62 -3.13 15.97
C ASP A 160 6.53 -4.28 14.95
N LEU A 161 5.30 -4.53 14.45
CA LEU A 161 5.01 -5.66 13.58
C LEU A 161 3.87 -5.34 12.62
N LEU A 162 4.09 -5.63 11.35
CA LEU A 162 3.06 -5.74 10.31
C LEU A 162 2.87 -7.22 9.96
N VAL A 163 1.64 -7.72 10.01
CA VAL A 163 1.29 -9.07 9.55
C VAL A 163 0.40 -8.95 8.31
N LEU A 164 0.87 -9.46 7.19
CA LEU A 164 0.11 -9.55 5.94
C LEU A 164 -0.43 -10.97 5.78
N LEU A 165 -1.71 -11.14 6.06
CA LEU A 165 -2.37 -12.43 5.92
C LEU A 165 -2.77 -12.69 4.46
N THR A 166 -2.50 -13.91 4.01
CA THR A 166 -2.75 -14.39 2.64
C THR A 166 -3.32 -15.81 2.72
N ASP A 167 -3.65 -16.39 1.58
CA ASP A 167 -4.04 -17.79 1.39
C ASP A 167 -2.85 -18.75 1.21
N GLN A 168 -1.62 -18.20 1.14
CA GLN A 168 -0.37 -18.93 1.04
C GLN A 168 0.38 -18.93 2.38
N ASP A 169 1.23 -19.94 2.62
CA ASP A 169 1.99 -20.04 3.87
C ASP A 169 3.06 -18.95 4.03
N GLY A 170 3.38 -18.22 2.96
CA GLY A 170 4.33 -17.11 2.91
C GLY A 170 4.76 -16.83 1.47
N LEU A 171 5.97 -16.30 1.31
CA LEU A 171 6.60 -16.14 0.00
C LEU A 171 7.28 -17.45 -0.42
N TYR A 172 7.19 -17.77 -1.70
CA TYR A 172 7.85 -18.93 -2.28
C TYR A 172 8.87 -18.48 -3.34
N THR A 173 9.86 -19.32 -3.61
CA THR A 173 10.87 -19.09 -4.65
C THR A 173 10.28 -19.06 -6.06
N SER A 174 9.13 -19.75 -6.25
CA SER A 174 8.33 -19.80 -7.49
C SER A 174 6.85 -20.05 -7.12
N ASP A 175 5.93 -20.08 -8.08
CA ASP A 175 4.51 -20.36 -7.78
C ASP A 175 4.33 -21.84 -7.38
N PRO A 176 3.99 -22.18 -6.12
CA PRO A 176 3.85 -23.56 -5.65
C PRO A 176 2.70 -24.33 -6.30
N ARG A 177 1.81 -23.65 -7.03
CA ARG A 177 0.71 -24.27 -7.77
C ARG A 177 1.15 -24.82 -9.13
N THR A 178 2.24 -24.28 -9.67
CA THR A 178 2.76 -24.62 -11.00
C THR A 178 4.13 -25.27 -10.95
N ASP A 179 4.88 -25.02 -9.89
CA ASP A 179 6.22 -25.56 -9.68
C ASP A 179 6.30 -26.34 -8.37
N GLY A 180 6.37 -27.68 -8.48
CA GLY A 180 6.50 -28.57 -7.32
C GLY A 180 7.84 -28.47 -6.58
N ALA A 181 8.83 -27.73 -7.12
CA ALA A 181 10.12 -27.46 -6.47
C ALA A 181 10.11 -26.12 -5.72
N ALA A 182 8.97 -25.42 -5.69
CA ALA A 182 8.84 -24.13 -4.97
C ALA A 182 9.09 -24.32 -3.46
N GLU A 183 10.06 -23.59 -2.92
CA GLU A 183 10.39 -23.61 -1.50
C GLU A 183 9.87 -22.35 -0.79
N LEU A 184 9.39 -22.52 0.44
CA LEU A 184 8.95 -21.41 1.28
C LEU A 184 10.17 -20.60 1.75
N VAL A 185 10.20 -19.32 1.42
CA VAL A 185 11.21 -18.37 1.88
C VAL A 185 10.92 -18.00 3.33
N ARG A 186 11.66 -18.57 4.29
CA ARG A 186 11.41 -18.33 5.71
C ARG A 186 11.82 -16.95 6.17
N LYS A 187 12.92 -16.41 5.62
CA LYS A 187 13.50 -15.16 6.09
C LYS A 187 14.08 -14.35 4.94
N VAL A 188 13.78 -13.07 4.94
CA VAL A 188 14.36 -12.07 4.04
C VAL A 188 15.12 -11.06 4.88
N THR A 189 16.44 -11.00 4.69
CA THR A 189 17.33 -10.09 5.42
C THR A 189 17.57 -8.81 4.66
N ASP A 190 17.47 -8.85 3.33
CA ASP A 190 17.58 -7.72 2.45
C ASP A 190 16.25 -7.52 1.70
N PRO A 191 15.43 -6.55 2.09
CA PRO A 191 14.14 -6.29 1.44
C PRO A 191 14.24 -5.96 -0.05
N GLU A 192 15.39 -5.46 -0.52
CA GLU A 192 15.58 -5.15 -1.95
C GLU A 192 15.65 -6.42 -2.81
N GLN A 193 16.10 -7.53 -2.24
CA GLN A 193 16.09 -8.83 -2.92
C GLN A 193 14.65 -9.31 -3.23
N LEU A 194 13.64 -8.82 -2.49
CA LEU A 194 12.24 -9.13 -2.80
C LEU A 194 11.80 -8.58 -4.16
N ALA A 195 12.39 -7.50 -4.62
CA ALA A 195 12.11 -6.94 -5.95
C ALA A 195 12.64 -7.86 -7.07
N ALA A 196 13.66 -8.65 -6.78
CA ALA A 196 14.29 -9.60 -7.70
C ALA A 196 13.62 -10.99 -7.68
N LEU A 197 12.84 -11.33 -6.64
CA LEU A 197 11.99 -12.52 -6.65
C LEU A 197 10.88 -12.27 -7.68
N GLU A 198 11.09 -12.71 -8.90
CA GLU A 198 10.07 -12.72 -9.95
C GLU A 198 8.88 -13.51 -9.44
N VAL A 199 7.89 -12.77 -8.95
CA VAL A 199 6.59 -13.33 -8.65
C VAL A 199 5.99 -13.71 -10.00
N GLY A 200 6.01 -14.99 -10.31
CA GLY A 200 5.63 -15.54 -11.60
C GLY A 200 4.32 -14.96 -12.13
N GLU A 201 4.20 -14.82 -13.45
CA GLU A 201 3.11 -14.16 -14.20
C GLU A 201 1.68 -14.62 -13.83
N ALA A 202 1.52 -15.71 -13.07
CA ALA A 202 0.24 -16.31 -12.68
C ALA A 202 -0.61 -15.42 -11.71
N SER A 203 -0.04 -14.37 -11.13
CA SER A 203 -0.73 -13.47 -10.19
C SER A 203 -1.61 -12.39 -10.85
N ARG A 204 -1.87 -12.45 -12.16
CA ARG A 204 -2.70 -11.46 -12.87
C ARG A 204 -4.19 -11.45 -12.49
N ARG A 205 -4.69 -12.39 -11.70
CA ARG A 205 -6.14 -12.53 -11.41
C ARG A 205 -6.62 -11.91 -10.10
N GLY A 206 -5.75 -11.42 -9.22
CA GLY A 206 -6.13 -10.73 -8.00
C GLY A 206 -5.52 -9.33 -7.95
N ALA A 207 -6.33 -8.29 -7.71
CA ALA A 207 -5.87 -6.90 -7.59
C ALA A 207 -4.89 -6.66 -6.43
N GLY A 208 -4.63 -7.66 -5.58
CA GLY A 208 -3.73 -7.65 -4.43
C GLY A 208 -2.76 -8.82 -4.42
N GLY A 209 -2.18 -9.16 -5.56
CA GLY A 209 -1.27 -10.29 -5.69
C GLY A 209 -0.01 -10.18 -4.82
N MET A 210 0.87 -11.20 -4.89
CA MET A 210 2.10 -11.27 -4.10
C MET A 210 3.00 -10.02 -4.29
N ARG A 211 2.98 -9.39 -5.48
CA ARG A 211 3.70 -8.12 -5.75
C ARG A 211 3.27 -6.97 -4.82
N GLY A 212 1.96 -6.82 -4.54
CA GLY A 212 1.47 -5.79 -3.61
C GLY A 212 1.96 -6.05 -2.19
N LYS A 213 1.93 -7.32 -1.74
CA LYS A 213 2.44 -7.72 -0.42
C LYS A 213 3.95 -7.50 -0.30
N THR A 214 4.68 -7.86 -1.34
CA THR A 214 6.14 -7.64 -1.39
C THR A 214 6.47 -6.16 -1.32
N ALA A 215 5.80 -5.32 -2.13
CA ALA A 215 6.00 -3.87 -2.10
C ALA A 215 5.66 -3.26 -0.73
N ALA A 216 4.54 -3.67 -0.12
CA ALA A 216 4.12 -3.25 1.22
C ALA A 216 5.14 -3.68 2.29
N ALA A 217 5.66 -4.91 2.19
CA ALA A 217 6.66 -5.43 3.13
C ALA A 217 8.00 -4.68 3.02
N VAL A 218 8.48 -4.41 1.79
CA VAL A 218 9.69 -3.60 1.56
C VAL A 218 9.52 -2.19 2.12
N MET A 219 8.37 -1.57 1.84
CA MET A 219 8.06 -0.23 2.34
C MET A 219 8.05 -0.17 3.87
N ALA A 220 7.43 -1.15 4.53
CA ALA A 220 7.37 -1.24 5.98
C ALA A 220 8.76 -1.52 6.58
N ALA A 221 9.53 -2.45 6.00
CA ALA A 221 10.87 -2.79 6.44
C ALA A 221 11.84 -1.60 6.36
N ALA A 222 11.76 -0.81 5.28
CA ALA A 222 12.54 0.42 5.10
C ALA A 222 12.18 1.51 6.12
N ALA A 223 11.02 1.42 6.77
CA ALA A 223 10.57 2.31 7.86
C ALA A 223 10.74 1.69 9.26
N ASP A 224 11.61 0.71 9.41
CA ASP A 224 11.89 0.01 10.67
C ASP A 224 10.71 -0.80 11.24
N VAL A 225 9.80 -1.25 10.37
CA VAL A 225 8.68 -2.11 10.77
C VAL A 225 8.95 -3.54 10.31
N ARG A 226 9.14 -4.46 11.27
CA ARG A 226 9.24 -5.89 10.95
C ARG A 226 7.94 -6.37 10.31
N THR A 227 8.03 -7.14 9.22
CA THR A 227 6.86 -7.65 8.52
C THR A 227 6.88 -9.18 8.47
N VAL A 228 5.69 -9.79 8.60
CA VAL A 228 5.50 -11.23 8.41
C VAL A 228 4.36 -11.45 7.40
N ILE A 229 4.61 -12.27 6.39
CA ILE A 229 3.60 -12.75 5.45
C ILE A 229 3.25 -14.17 5.84
N ALA A 230 1.98 -14.48 6.12
CA ALA A 230 1.58 -15.77 6.62
C ALA A 230 0.16 -16.17 6.18
N ASN A 231 -0.15 -17.46 6.32
CA ASN A 231 -1.47 -18.02 5.97
C ASN A 231 -2.52 -17.64 7.01
N GLY A 232 -3.46 -16.77 6.59
CA GLY A 232 -4.57 -16.34 7.45
C GLY A 232 -5.62 -17.40 7.74
N SER A 233 -5.56 -18.55 7.08
CA SER A 233 -6.46 -19.69 7.36
C SER A 233 -5.95 -20.58 8.49
N ARG A 234 -4.69 -20.43 8.92
CA ARG A 234 -4.10 -21.19 10.02
C ARG A 234 -4.65 -20.66 11.35
N PRO A 235 -5.32 -21.48 12.16
CA PRO A 235 -5.76 -21.08 13.50
C PRO A 235 -4.57 -20.70 14.38
N GLY A 236 -4.70 -19.64 15.17
CA GLY A 236 -3.65 -19.18 16.10
C GLY A 236 -2.42 -18.57 15.42
N VAL A 237 -2.50 -18.23 14.14
CA VAL A 237 -1.36 -17.72 13.35
C VAL A 237 -0.75 -16.46 13.96
N LEU A 238 -1.56 -15.54 14.45
CA LEU A 238 -1.07 -14.28 15.05
C LEU A 238 -0.33 -14.55 16.37
N SER A 239 -0.88 -15.43 17.20
CA SER A 239 -0.25 -15.85 18.45
C SER A 239 1.09 -16.52 18.18
N ALA A 240 1.16 -17.45 17.23
CA ALA A 240 2.38 -18.14 16.81
C ALA A 240 3.47 -17.15 16.34
N ILE A 241 3.10 -16.17 15.49
CA ILE A 241 4.04 -15.13 15.03
C ILE A 241 4.55 -14.27 16.20
N VAL A 242 3.68 -13.90 17.13
CA VAL A 242 4.03 -13.02 18.25
C VAL A 242 4.89 -13.75 19.31
N THR A 243 4.68 -15.04 19.48
CA THR A 243 5.53 -15.89 20.36
C THR A 243 6.87 -16.26 19.73
N GLY A 244 7.06 -15.98 18.43
CA GLY A 244 8.33 -16.20 17.73
C GLY A 244 8.46 -17.57 17.09
N GLU A 245 7.34 -18.26 16.85
CA GLU A 245 7.35 -19.49 16.06
C GLU A 245 7.77 -19.18 14.62
N ASP A 246 8.41 -20.14 13.95
CA ASP A 246 8.83 -20.03 12.54
C ASP A 246 7.64 -20.25 11.59
N VAL A 247 6.75 -19.26 11.53
CA VAL A 247 5.53 -19.26 10.73
C VAL A 247 5.61 -18.16 9.68
N GLY A 248 5.38 -18.52 8.42
CA GLY A 248 5.36 -17.56 7.33
C GLY A 248 6.76 -17.16 6.84
N THR A 249 6.80 -16.02 6.18
CA THR A 249 8.02 -15.35 5.73
C THR A 249 8.27 -14.12 6.57
N HIS A 250 9.41 -14.07 7.24
CA HIS A 250 9.83 -12.96 8.08
C HIS A 250 10.71 -12.00 7.27
N ILE A 251 10.28 -10.76 7.10
CA ILE A 251 11.04 -9.68 6.48
C ILE A 251 11.57 -8.78 7.60
N LEU A 252 12.91 -8.70 7.70
CA LEU A 252 13.55 -7.92 8.75
C LEU A 252 13.46 -6.44 8.45
N ALA A 253 13.33 -5.66 9.51
CA ALA A 253 13.38 -4.21 9.44
C ALA A 253 14.79 -3.72 9.07
N ARG A 254 14.85 -2.68 8.23
CA ARG A 254 16.07 -1.96 7.86
C ARG A 254 15.74 -0.48 7.82
N ALA A 255 15.99 0.21 8.92
CA ALA A 255 15.66 1.63 9.04
C ALA A 255 16.33 2.47 7.95
N THR A 256 15.55 3.35 7.33
CA THR A 256 16.04 4.41 6.44
C THR A 256 15.56 5.76 6.94
N SER A 257 16.20 6.86 6.51
CA SER A 257 15.77 8.22 6.85
C SER A 257 14.57 8.71 6.01
N ALA A 258 14.10 7.91 5.05
CA ALA A 258 13.04 8.30 4.13
C ALA A 258 11.66 8.41 4.82
N SER A 259 10.86 9.39 4.42
CA SER A 259 9.49 9.53 4.90
C SER A 259 8.58 8.42 4.33
N ALA A 260 7.46 8.12 5.02
CA ALA A 260 6.46 7.15 4.56
C ALA A 260 5.96 7.45 3.14
N PHE A 261 5.80 8.72 2.78
CA PHE A 261 5.42 9.16 1.43
C PHE A 261 6.47 8.78 0.39
N LYS A 262 7.76 9.05 0.67
CA LYS A 262 8.86 8.71 -0.24
C LYS A 262 8.98 7.19 -0.44
N LEU A 263 8.82 6.42 0.64
CA LEU A 263 8.81 4.96 0.58
C LEU A 263 7.63 4.42 -0.26
N TRP A 264 6.44 4.98 -0.06
CA TRP A 264 5.27 4.64 -0.88
C TRP A 264 5.51 4.97 -2.36
N LEU A 265 6.04 6.14 -2.67
CA LEU A 265 6.33 6.56 -4.04
C LEU A 265 7.38 5.66 -4.70
N ARG A 266 8.41 5.27 -3.95
CA ARG A 266 9.50 4.42 -4.43
C ARG A 266 9.05 2.98 -4.70
N TYR A 267 8.28 2.38 -3.79
CA TYR A 267 8.05 0.95 -3.78
C TYR A 267 6.62 0.53 -4.15
N ALA A 268 5.63 1.36 -3.91
CA ALA A 268 4.22 0.97 -3.99
C ALA A 268 3.43 1.69 -5.09
N LYS A 269 3.72 2.97 -5.39
CA LYS A 269 2.96 3.72 -6.42
C LYS A 269 3.34 3.25 -7.83
N PRO A 270 2.38 2.75 -8.64
CA PRO A 270 2.65 2.34 -10.01
C PRO A 270 3.09 3.51 -10.90
N VAL A 271 4.19 3.35 -11.60
CA VAL A 271 4.68 4.30 -12.60
C VAL A 271 3.81 4.24 -13.85
N ARG A 272 3.29 5.39 -14.33
CA ARG A 272 2.42 5.54 -15.50
C ARG A 272 3.13 6.04 -16.75
N GLY A 273 4.31 6.62 -16.56
CA GLY A 273 5.11 7.14 -17.67
C GLY A 273 6.55 7.39 -17.27
N THR A 274 7.36 7.71 -18.27
CA THR A 274 8.80 7.96 -18.10
C THR A 274 9.15 9.33 -18.66
N LEU A 275 9.96 10.07 -17.93
CA LEU A 275 10.51 11.35 -18.30
C LEU A 275 12.01 11.20 -18.50
N GLU A 276 12.50 11.39 -19.72
CA GLU A 276 13.94 11.52 -19.95
C GLU A 276 14.37 12.95 -19.63
N VAL A 277 15.49 13.10 -18.96
CA VAL A 277 16.01 14.42 -18.58
C VAL A 277 17.42 14.63 -19.16
N ASP A 278 17.82 15.89 -19.27
CA ASP A 278 19.18 16.22 -19.65
C ASP A 278 20.19 15.99 -18.52
N ALA A 279 21.49 16.06 -18.83
CA ALA A 279 22.56 15.82 -17.86
C ALA A 279 22.60 16.90 -16.75
N GLY A 280 22.09 18.10 -17.00
CA GLY A 280 22.01 19.18 -16.03
C GLY A 280 20.92 18.88 -14.98
N ALA A 281 19.73 18.56 -15.45
CA ALA A 281 18.59 18.16 -14.59
C ALA A 281 18.93 16.88 -13.81
N ALA A 282 19.54 15.87 -14.44
CA ALA A 282 19.95 14.65 -13.76
C ALA A 282 20.90 14.95 -12.58
N ARG A 283 21.93 15.79 -12.80
CA ARG A 283 22.85 16.21 -11.73
C ARG A 283 22.17 17.02 -10.62
N ALA A 284 21.27 17.95 -10.99
CA ALA A 284 20.57 18.77 -10.03
C ALA A 284 19.64 17.91 -9.14
N LEU A 285 18.98 16.90 -9.69
CA LEU A 285 18.17 15.96 -8.94
C LEU A 285 19.03 15.06 -8.04
N ALA A 286 20.14 14.52 -8.55
CA ALA A 286 21.04 13.66 -7.77
C ALA A 286 21.67 14.36 -6.56
N GLN A 287 21.88 15.69 -6.62
CA GLN A 287 22.35 16.48 -5.48
C GLN A 287 21.27 16.67 -4.40
N GLY A 288 20.02 16.28 -4.69
CA GLY A 288 18.88 16.42 -3.78
C GLY A 288 18.35 17.85 -3.63
N GLY A 289 17.11 17.96 -3.17
CA GLY A 289 16.48 19.24 -2.86
C GLY A 289 16.00 20.09 -4.04
N SER A 290 16.17 19.61 -5.29
CA SER A 290 15.70 20.30 -6.50
C SER A 290 14.41 19.69 -7.02
N SER A 291 13.52 20.54 -7.57
CA SER A 291 12.35 20.15 -8.36
C SER A 291 12.74 19.91 -9.82
N LEU A 292 12.00 19.04 -10.51
CA LEU A 292 12.16 18.86 -11.95
C LEU A 292 11.35 19.94 -12.67
N LEU A 293 12.03 20.73 -13.51
CA LEU A 293 11.43 21.77 -14.34
C LEU A 293 11.27 21.30 -15.79
N PRO A 294 10.33 21.88 -16.56
CA PRO A 294 10.13 21.53 -17.98
C PRO A 294 11.39 21.66 -18.83
N VAL A 295 12.24 22.65 -18.55
CA VAL A 295 13.50 22.91 -19.28
C VAL A 295 14.44 21.71 -19.24
N GLY A 296 14.44 20.93 -18.16
CA GLY A 296 15.27 19.74 -18.00
C GLY A 296 14.69 18.47 -18.63
N VAL A 297 13.44 18.50 -19.13
CA VAL A 297 12.78 17.32 -19.72
C VAL A 297 13.05 17.27 -21.23
N THR A 298 13.65 16.18 -21.70
CA THR A 298 13.99 15.96 -23.12
C THR A 298 12.97 15.09 -23.84
N ALA A 299 12.42 14.07 -23.17
CA ALA A 299 11.39 13.21 -23.75
C ALA A 299 10.32 12.80 -22.71
N VAL A 300 9.11 12.50 -23.22
CA VAL A 300 7.94 12.11 -22.40
C VAL A 300 7.30 10.86 -22.98
N HIS A 301 7.33 9.75 -22.26
CA HIS A 301 6.80 8.46 -22.65
C HIS A 301 5.61 8.07 -21.77
N GLY A 302 4.67 7.29 -22.34
CA GLY A 302 3.47 6.82 -21.64
C GLY A 302 2.32 7.80 -21.68
N THR A 303 1.26 7.47 -20.95
CA THR A 303 0.05 8.28 -20.78
C THR A 303 -0.26 8.40 -19.30
N PHE A 304 -0.26 9.61 -18.80
CA PHE A 304 -0.48 9.93 -17.39
C PHE A 304 -1.19 11.27 -17.24
N ALA A 305 -1.88 11.45 -16.12
CA ALA A 305 -2.51 12.69 -15.69
C ALA A 305 -1.66 13.40 -14.61
N ALA A 306 -2.02 14.61 -14.26
CA ALA A 306 -1.48 15.28 -13.06
C ALA A 306 -1.79 14.42 -11.82
N GLY A 307 -0.81 14.23 -10.93
CA GLY A 307 -0.89 13.36 -9.75
C GLY A 307 -0.44 11.92 -9.97
N ASP A 308 -0.21 11.50 -11.21
CA ASP A 308 0.36 10.19 -11.50
C ASP A 308 1.87 10.13 -11.21
N ALA A 309 2.35 8.92 -10.86
CA ALA A 309 3.77 8.69 -10.71
C ALA A 309 4.45 8.49 -12.06
N VAL A 310 5.61 9.13 -12.21
CA VAL A 310 6.47 9.00 -13.38
C VAL A 310 7.89 8.61 -12.93
N ALA A 311 8.55 7.78 -13.74
CA ALA A 311 9.98 7.54 -13.62
C ALA A 311 10.77 8.67 -14.28
N VAL A 312 11.86 9.08 -13.67
CA VAL A 312 12.80 10.06 -14.25
C VAL A 312 14.08 9.31 -14.61
N VAL A 313 14.45 9.40 -15.88
CA VAL A 313 15.54 8.62 -16.47
C VAL A 313 16.63 9.56 -16.96
N ALA A 314 17.89 9.28 -16.57
CA ALA A 314 19.07 10.00 -17.01
C ALA A 314 19.37 9.70 -18.50
N PRO A 315 20.25 10.50 -19.17
CA PRO A 315 20.59 10.27 -20.59
C PRO A 315 21.17 8.89 -20.90
N GLY A 316 21.66 8.16 -19.88
CA GLY A 316 22.18 6.78 -20.00
C GLY A 316 21.09 5.69 -19.92
N GLY A 317 19.82 6.04 -19.76
CA GLY A 317 18.72 5.09 -19.62
C GLY A 317 18.50 4.59 -18.18
N GLU A 318 19.28 5.06 -17.22
CA GLU A 318 19.14 4.71 -15.80
C GLU A 318 18.01 5.49 -15.15
N GLU A 319 17.15 4.80 -14.39
CA GLU A 319 16.10 5.43 -13.55
C GLU A 319 16.77 6.05 -12.32
N ILE A 320 16.74 7.39 -12.23
CA ILE A 320 17.39 8.16 -11.15
C ILE A 320 16.41 8.64 -10.10
N ALA A 321 15.13 8.77 -10.44
CA ALA A 321 14.11 9.23 -9.51
C ALA A 321 12.71 8.78 -9.91
N ARG A 322 11.79 8.84 -8.94
CA ARG A 322 10.34 8.76 -9.15
C ARG A 322 9.67 9.99 -8.55
N GLY A 323 8.59 10.45 -9.17
CA GLY A 323 7.87 11.61 -8.67
C GLY A 323 6.42 11.65 -9.11
N LEU A 324 5.59 12.41 -8.37
CA LEU A 324 4.24 12.73 -8.80
C LEU A 324 4.29 13.97 -9.68
N THR A 325 3.82 13.82 -10.92
CA THR A 325 3.80 14.92 -11.87
C THR A 325 2.66 15.90 -11.57
N THR A 326 2.90 17.20 -11.80
CA THR A 326 1.90 18.27 -11.66
C THR A 326 1.07 18.46 -12.92
N MET A 327 1.49 17.87 -14.04
CA MET A 327 0.85 18.07 -15.35
C MET A 327 0.68 16.74 -16.10
N SER A 328 -0.26 16.73 -17.06
CA SER A 328 -0.51 15.56 -17.90
C SER A 328 0.63 15.32 -18.90
N ALA A 329 0.74 14.08 -19.39
CA ALA A 329 1.67 13.74 -20.48
C ALA A 329 1.47 14.61 -21.73
N ARG A 330 0.22 14.99 -22.02
CA ARG A 330 -0.13 15.88 -23.16
C ARG A 330 0.43 17.27 -22.95
N ASP A 331 0.21 17.86 -21.77
CA ASP A 331 0.65 19.21 -21.48
C ASP A 331 2.18 19.26 -21.43
N LEU A 332 2.80 18.27 -20.76
CA LEU A 332 4.25 18.22 -20.65
C LEU A 332 4.95 18.05 -22.00
N ARG A 333 4.40 17.28 -22.95
CA ARG A 333 4.92 17.22 -24.34
C ARG A 333 4.92 18.57 -25.06
N ARG A 334 4.01 19.49 -24.70
CA ARG A 334 3.93 20.82 -25.30
C ARG A 334 4.91 21.81 -24.71
N VAL A 335 5.24 21.63 -23.41
CA VAL A 335 6.03 22.61 -22.65
C VAL A 335 7.44 22.11 -22.29
N ARG A 336 7.79 20.87 -22.63
CA ARG A 336 9.15 20.34 -22.38
C ARG A 336 10.20 21.22 -23.06
N GLY A 337 11.30 21.42 -22.37
CA GLY A 337 12.41 22.25 -22.84
C GLY A 337 12.21 23.75 -22.66
N LEU A 338 11.02 24.21 -22.21
CA LEU A 338 10.76 25.62 -21.97
C LEU A 338 11.27 26.08 -20.61
N HIS A 339 11.79 27.28 -20.55
CA HIS A 339 12.08 27.97 -19.28
C HIS A 339 10.79 28.46 -18.62
N SER A 340 10.83 28.70 -17.29
CA SER A 340 9.64 29.06 -16.51
C SER A 340 8.93 30.33 -17.01
N GLU A 341 9.67 31.31 -17.54
CA GLU A 341 9.09 32.53 -18.11
C GLU A 341 8.30 32.23 -19.39
N GLU A 342 8.83 31.39 -20.27
CA GLU A 342 8.20 30.95 -21.51
C GLU A 342 6.96 30.08 -21.22
N LEU A 343 7.07 29.21 -20.21
CA LEU A 343 5.98 28.37 -19.72
C LEU A 343 4.79 29.24 -19.25
N ARG A 344 5.04 30.22 -18.41
CA ARG A 344 4.01 31.13 -17.87
C ARG A 344 3.36 31.94 -19.00
N ALA A 345 4.12 32.34 -20.00
CA ALA A 345 3.58 33.07 -21.14
C ALA A 345 2.70 32.18 -22.03
N LEU A 346 3.09 30.90 -22.24
CA LEU A 346 2.38 29.95 -23.12
C LEU A 346 1.19 29.26 -22.43
N SER A 347 1.33 28.94 -21.15
CA SER A 347 0.37 28.12 -20.40
C SER A 347 0.31 28.54 -18.92
N PRO A 348 -0.26 29.72 -18.60
CA PRO A 348 -0.26 30.30 -17.26
C PRO A 348 -1.05 29.50 -16.22
N HIS A 349 -1.77 28.47 -16.63
CA HIS A 349 -2.54 27.56 -15.78
C HIS A 349 -1.76 26.33 -15.34
N LEU A 350 -0.56 26.11 -15.87
CA LEU A 350 0.31 25.02 -15.48
C LEU A 350 1.27 25.45 -14.38
N ASP A 351 1.61 24.51 -13.52
CA ASP A 351 2.65 24.72 -12.52
C ASP A 351 4.03 24.92 -13.17
N ASP A 352 4.90 25.69 -12.53
CA ASP A 352 6.26 25.89 -13.02
C ASP A 352 7.12 24.61 -12.97
N GLU A 353 6.75 23.67 -12.12
CA GLU A 353 7.48 22.45 -11.85
C GLU A 353 6.74 21.24 -12.43
N VAL A 354 7.46 20.35 -13.09
CA VAL A 354 6.94 19.06 -13.57
C VAL A 354 6.76 18.09 -12.40
N VAL A 355 7.75 18.06 -11.49
CA VAL A 355 7.72 17.29 -10.26
C VAL A 355 8.32 18.14 -9.14
N HIS A 356 7.51 18.42 -8.13
CA HIS A 356 7.98 19.14 -6.95
C HIS A 356 8.94 18.28 -6.12
N ARG A 357 10.01 18.86 -5.58
CA ARG A 357 11.01 18.16 -4.76
C ARG A 357 10.43 17.37 -3.59
N ASP A 358 9.37 17.86 -2.96
CA ASP A 358 8.71 17.18 -1.84
C ASP A 358 7.89 15.96 -2.31
N ARG A 359 7.61 15.89 -3.62
CA ARG A 359 6.91 14.80 -4.30
C ARG A 359 7.83 13.96 -5.19
N LEU A 360 9.14 13.96 -4.90
CA LEU A 360 10.16 13.25 -5.64
C LEU A 360 11.00 12.41 -4.68
N VAL A 361 11.37 11.20 -5.11
CA VAL A 361 12.29 10.30 -4.40
C VAL A 361 13.38 9.83 -5.38
N LEU A 362 14.63 9.86 -4.93
CA LEU A 362 15.75 9.32 -5.70
C LEU A 362 15.73 7.79 -5.67
N VAL A 363 16.10 7.17 -6.80
CA VAL A 363 16.29 5.74 -6.95
C VAL A 363 17.79 5.49 -6.96
N GLY A 364 18.31 4.68 -6.05
CA GLY A 364 19.76 4.38 -5.98
C GLY A 364 20.52 5.04 -4.82
N GLU A 365 19.97 6.00 -4.10
CA GLU A 365 20.57 6.43 -2.85
C GLU A 365 20.25 5.43 -1.73
N GLU A 366 21.26 4.71 -1.27
CA GLU A 366 21.29 4.23 0.11
C GLU A 366 21.22 5.47 1.00
N ALA A 367 20.12 5.59 1.77
CA ALA A 367 20.03 6.65 2.77
C ALA A 367 21.20 6.46 3.76
N GLY A 368 22.19 7.33 3.63
CA GLY A 368 23.33 7.43 4.56
C GLY A 368 22.87 7.86 5.95
#